data_710694e5ca65957fe86a4973a1fdb8a6
#
_entry.id   710694e5ca65957fe86a4973a1fdb8a6
#
_cell.length_a   1.000
_cell.length_b   1.000
_cell.length_c   1.000
_cell.angle_alpha   90.00
_cell.angle_beta   90.00
_cell.angle_gamma   90.00
#
_symmetry.space_group_name_H-M   'P 1'
#
loop_
_entity.id
_entity.type
_entity.pdbx_description
1 polymer ?
#
loop_
_entity_poly.entity_id
_entity_poly.type
_entity_poly.pdbx_seq_one_letter_code
_entity_poly.pdbx_strand_id
1 'polypeptide(L)' 'MKVTFQVPSITCNHCVDKIEKFVGEIEGVSFIDASVEKKSVVVEFDTPATQDLIKEALLDAGQEVV' A
#
# COMPACT_ATOMS: atom_id res chain seq x y z
N MET A 1 -9.38 -2.60 10.00
CA MET A 1 -9.29 -1.16 9.70
C MET A 1 -8.96 -0.96 8.24
N LYS A 2 -9.46 0.10 7.66
CA LYS A 2 -9.28 0.39 6.24
C LYS A 2 -8.72 1.81 6.09
N VAL A 3 -7.62 1.92 5.35
CA VAL A 3 -6.95 3.21 5.15
C VAL A 3 -6.66 3.41 3.67
N THR A 4 -6.84 4.63 3.20
CA THR A 4 -6.53 5.01 1.83
C THR A 4 -5.29 5.90 1.85
N PHE A 5 -4.28 5.50 1.08
CA PHE A 5 -3.06 6.30 0.92
C PHE A 5 -3.05 6.94 -0.46
N GLN A 6 -2.64 8.18 -0.53
CA GLN A 6 -2.41 8.85 -1.80
C GLN A 6 -0.98 8.57 -2.22
N VAL A 7 -0.83 7.97 -3.40
CA VAL A 7 0.50 7.59 -3.91
C VAL A 7 0.63 8.14 -5.32
N PRO A 8 0.94 9.44 -5.46
CA PRO A 8 0.99 10.07 -6.79
C PRO A 8 2.09 9.52 -7.69
N SER A 9 3.05 8.81 -7.14
CA SER A 9 4.12 8.20 -7.92
C SER A 9 3.72 6.91 -8.64
N ILE A 10 2.53 6.39 -8.36
CA ILE A 10 2.04 5.21 -9.07
C ILE A 10 1.76 5.58 -10.52
N THR A 11 2.48 4.96 -11.45
CA THR A 11 2.34 5.25 -12.87
C THR A 11 2.17 4.02 -13.74
N CYS A 12 2.36 2.81 -13.18
CA CYS A 12 2.27 1.59 -13.97
C CYS A 12 1.93 0.39 -13.08
N ASN A 13 1.61 -0.72 -13.73
CA ASN A 13 1.24 -1.95 -13.04
C ASN A 13 2.39 -2.56 -12.23
N HIS A 14 3.62 -2.30 -12.63
CA HIS A 14 4.78 -2.79 -11.87
C HIS A 14 4.82 -2.19 -10.48
N CYS A 15 4.43 -0.92 -10.36
CA CYS A 15 4.34 -0.27 -9.05
C CYS A 15 3.28 -0.93 -8.19
N VAL A 16 2.15 -1.27 -8.79
CA VAL A 16 1.06 -1.96 -8.09
C VAL A 16 1.54 -3.32 -7.57
N ASP A 17 2.23 -4.08 -8.41
CA ASP A 17 2.74 -5.39 -8.04
C ASP A 17 3.70 -5.30 -6.85
N LYS A 18 4.59 -4.32 -6.87
CA LYS A 18 5.53 -4.10 -5.77
C LYS A 18 4.81 -3.73 -4.49
N ILE A 19 3.83 -2.85 -4.58
CA ILE A 19 3.04 -2.45 -3.43
C ILE A 19 2.34 -3.65 -2.82
N GLU A 20 1.68 -4.44 -3.63
CA GLU A 20 0.97 -5.63 -3.16
C GLU A 20 1.91 -6.61 -2.49
N LYS A 21 3.09 -6.79 -3.06
CA LYS A 21 4.07 -7.71 -2.51
C LYS A 21 4.60 -7.22 -1.17
N PHE A 22 5.03 -5.96 -1.11
CA PHE A 22 5.63 -5.41 0.10
C PHE A 22 4.62 -5.26 1.23
N VAL A 23 3.45 -4.72 0.91
CA VAL A 23 2.40 -4.52 1.91
C VAL A 23 1.78 -5.86 2.30
N GLY A 24 1.64 -6.77 1.35
CA GLY A 24 1.05 -8.07 1.62
C GLY A 24 1.88 -8.96 2.54
N GLU A 25 3.17 -8.66 2.70
CA GLU A 25 4.03 -9.39 3.61
C GLU A 25 3.81 -8.99 5.07
N ILE A 26 3.12 -7.89 5.31
CA ILE A 26 2.84 -7.43 6.66
C ILE A 26 1.75 -8.31 7.26
N GLU A 27 2.04 -8.88 8.43
CA GLU A 27 1.07 -9.68 9.14
C GLU A 27 -0.10 -8.81 9.60
N GLY A 28 -1.31 -9.24 9.33
CA GLY A 28 -2.52 -8.49 9.68
C GLY A 28 -3.20 -7.81 8.50
N VAL A 29 -2.51 -7.73 7.37
CA VAL A 29 -3.10 -7.15 6.16
C VAL A 29 -3.99 -8.20 5.51
N SER A 30 -5.25 -7.84 5.26
CA SER A 30 -6.23 -8.75 4.69
C SER A 30 -6.61 -8.41 3.25
N PHE A 31 -6.45 -7.14 2.85
CA PHE A 31 -6.84 -6.72 1.52
C PHE A 31 -6.04 -5.50 1.07
N ILE A 32 -5.68 -5.49 -0.19
CA ILE A 32 -4.94 -4.37 -0.80
C ILE A 32 -5.59 -4.06 -2.15
N ASP A 33 -5.91 -2.80 -2.37
CA ASP A 33 -6.47 -2.34 -3.64
C ASP A 33 -5.68 -1.11 -4.09
N ALA A 34 -4.78 -1.32 -5.03
CA ALA A 34 -3.96 -0.24 -5.58
C ALA A 34 -4.53 0.17 -6.93
N SER A 35 -4.76 1.45 -7.10
CA SER A 35 -5.33 1.99 -8.34
C SER A 35 -4.36 2.96 -9.00
N VAL A 36 -3.92 2.61 -10.19
CA VAL A 36 -3.06 3.49 -11.01
C VAL A 36 -3.85 4.70 -11.47
N GLU A 37 -5.11 4.49 -11.84
CA GLU A 37 -5.97 5.56 -12.32
C GLU A 37 -6.17 6.65 -11.28
N LYS A 38 -6.47 6.23 -10.05
CA LYS A 38 -6.72 7.14 -8.95
C LYS A 38 -5.46 7.53 -8.20
N LYS A 39 -4.37 6.86 -8.50
CA LYS A 39 -3.07 7.03 -7.83
C LYS A 39 -3.22 6.90 -6.33
N SER A 40 -3.98 5.89 -5.91
CA SER A 40 -4.25 5.66 -4.50
C SER A 40 -4.16 4.17 -4.18
N VAL A 41 -3.92 3.88 -2.91
CA VAL A 41 -3.84 2.51 -2.41
C VAL A 41 -4.76 2.41 -1.21
N VAL A 42 -5.67 1.44 -1.24
CA VAL A 42 -6.55 1.15 -0.11
C VAL A 42 -6.08 -0.15 0.51
N VAL A 43 -5.84 -0.13 1.80
CA VAL A 43 -5.38 -1.32 2.53
C VAL A 43 -6.32 -1.59 3.68
N GLU A 44 -6.82 -2.83 3.76
CA GLU A 44 -7.56 -3.30 4.93
C GLU A 44 -6.62 -4.16 5.77
N PHE A 45 -6.53 -3.83 7.02
CA PHE A 45 -5.62 -4.50 7.94
C PHE A 45 -6.19 -4.54 9.35
N ASP A 46 -5.60 -5.40 10.17
CA ASP A 46 -5.96 -5.53 11.57
C ASP A 46 -4.69 -5.77 12.37
N THR A 47 -4.80 -5.80 13.70
CA THR A 47 -3.65 -6.08 14.56
C THR A 47 -2.97 -7.38 14.14
N PRO A 48 -1.63 -7.46 14.06
CA PRO A 48 -0.64 -6.48 14.52
C PRO A 48 -0.24 -5.42 13.50
N ALA A 49 -0.84 -5.41 12.31
CA ALA A 49 -0.51 -4.40 11.31
C ALA A 49 -0.96 -3.02 11.76
N THR A 50 -0.18 -2.01 11.42
CA THR A 50 -0.50 -0.62 11.74
C THR A 50 -0.34 0.22 10.48
N GLN A 51 -0.95 1.40 10.50
CA GLN A 51 -0.85 2.34 9.41
C GLN A 51 0.61 2.71 9.13
N ASP A 52 1.40 2.87 10.17
CA ASP A 52 2.82 3.22 10.02
C ASP A 52 3.60 2.11 9.32
N LEU A 53 3.33 0.86 9.64
CA LEU A 53 3.99 -0.27 8.99
C LEU A 53 3.65 -0.31 7.51
N ILE A 54 2.40 -0.05 7.17
CA ILE A 54 1.96 -0.05 5.78
C ILE A 54 2.62 1.10 5.02
N LYS A 55 2.69 2.26 5.63
CA LYS A 55 3.36 3.41 5.03
C LYS A 55 4.84 3.12 4.76
N GLU A 56 5.52 2.50 5.72
CA GLU A 56 6.91 2.10 5.56
C GLU A 56 7.09 1.12 4.41
N ALA A 57 6.16 0.16 4.29
CA ALA A 57 6.21 -0.81 3.20
C ALA A 57 6.06 -0.12 1.85
N LEU A 58 5.19 0.87 1.77
CA LEU A 58 5.03 1.65 0.53
C LEU A 58 6.31 2.40 0.18
N LEU A 59 6.96 3.00 1.18
CA LEU A 59 8.22 3.69 0.97
C LEU A 59 9.33 2.71 0.54
N ASP A 60 9.36 1.53 1.14
CA ASP A 60 10.32 0.49 0.77
C ASP A 60 10.12 0.01 -0.65
N ALA A 61 8.88 0.03 -1.12
CA ALA A 61 8.57 -0.33 -2.51
C ALA A 61 8.94 0.78 -3.50
N GLY A 62 9.47 1.90 -3.01
CA GLY A 62 9.88 3.00 -3.84
C GLY A 62 8.77 3.98 -4.17
N GLN A 63 7.68 3.95 -3.44
CA GLN A 63 6.54 4.83 -3.67
C GLN A 63 6.53 5.99 -2.70
N GLU A 64 6.11 7.15 -3.19
CA GLU A 64 5.91 8.31 -2.34
C GLU A 64 4.48 8.33 -1.83
N VAL A 65 4.33 8.52 -0.52
CA VAL A 65 3.02 8.57 0.12
C VAL A 65 2.79 9.99 0.62
N VAL A 66 1.63 10.52 0.30
CA VAL A 66 1.24 11.87 0.71
C VAL A 66 0.30 11.79 1.89
#